data_47e18bd41663cb6e6fdb20da917558e3
#
_entry.id   47e18bd41663cb6e6fdb20da917558e3
#
_cell.length_a   1.000
_cell.length_b   1.000
_cell.length_c   1.000
_cell.angle_alpha   90.00
_cell.angle_beta   90.00
_cell.angle_gamma   90.00
#
_symmetry.space_group_name_H-M   'P 1'
#
loop_
_entity.id
_entity.type
_entity.pdbx_description
1 polymer ?
#
loop_
_entity_poly.entity_id
_entity_poly.type
_entity_poly.pdbx_seq_one_letter_code
_entity_poly.pdbx_strand_id
1 'polypeptide(L)'
;MFVLISYDVATTEEGGQRRLRRVAKVCKDYGQRVQYSVFECIVDPAQLAKLKDKLISEIDPKKDSLRFYYLGSNWQHRVEHVGAKEPFDQEGPLIV
;
A
#
# COMPACT_ATOMS: atom_id res chain seq x y z
N MET A 1 -2.94 -2.92 15.35
CA MET A 1 -1.81 -3.48 14.58
C MET A 1 -1.13 -2.39 13.79
N PHE A 2 0.13 -2.56 13.55
CA PHE A 2 0.96 -1.60 12.84
C PHE A 2 1.11 -2.06 11.39
N VAL A 3 0.73 -1.20 10.46
CA VAL A 3 0.76 -1.52 9.02
C VAL A 3 1.51 -0.42 8.28
N LEU A 4 2.46 -0.83 7.46
CA LEU A 4 3.13 0.08 6.53
C LEU A 4 2.49 -0.12 5.16
N ILE A 5 2.07 0.96 4.52
CA ILE A 5 1.46 0.91 3.20
C ILE A 5 2.38 1.60 2.22
N SER A 6 2.75 0.87 1.16
CA SER A 6 3.52 1.41 0.05
C SER A 6 2.69 1.29 -1.22
N TYR A 7 2.66 2.32 -2.03
CA TYR A 7 1.94 2.29 -3.29
C TYR A 7 2.78 2.84 -4.43
N ASP A 8 2.47 2.37 -5.62
CA ASP A 8 3.08 2.83 -6.86
C ASP A 8 1.97 2.98 -7.89
N VAL A 9 1.72 4.22 -8.29
CA VAL A 9 0.64 4.54 -9.21
C VAL A 9 1.24 5.05 -10.52
N ALA A 10 0.78 4.50 -11.65
CA ALA A 10 1.23 4.90 -12.97
C ALA A 10 0.68 6.29 -13.30
N THR A 11 1.50 7.31 -13.14
CA THR A 11 1.10 8.71 -13.26
C THR A 11 1.28 9.28 -14.66
N THR A 12 1.95 8.55 -15.55
CA THR A 12 2.17 9.00 -16.92
C THR A 12 0.97 8.79 -17.83
N GLU A 13 0.00 7.99 -17.37
CA GLU A 13 -1.20 7.72 -18.13
C GLU A 13 -2.37 8.56 -17.63
N GLU A 14 -3.41 8.64 -18.47
CA GLU A 14 -4.62 9.38 -18.11
C GLU A 14 -5.22 8.85 -16.83
N GLY A 15 -5.59 9.76 -15.95
CA GLY A 15 -6.19 9.43 -14.66
C GLY A 15 -5.20 9.05 -13.57
N GLY A 16 -3.92 8.86 -13.90
CA GLY A 16 -2.92 8.44 -12.91
C GLY A 16 -2.71 9.45 -11.79
N GLN A 17 -2.61 10.73 -12.13
CA GLN A 17 -2.43 11.77 -11.12
C GLN A 17 -3.63 11.83 -10.16
N ARG A 18 -4.82 11.65 -10.68
CA ARG A 18 -6.04 11.64 -9.88
C ARG A 18 -6.05 10.43 -8.93
N ARG A 19 -5.71 9.25 -9.46
CA ARG A 19 -5.63 8.03 -8.63
C ARG A 19 -4.60 8.20 -7.52
N LEU A 20 -3.44 8.77 -7.85
CA LEU A 20 -2.38 9.02 -6.87
C LEU A 20 -2.88 9.89 -5.72
N ARG A 21 -3.56 11.00 -6.04
CA ARG A 21 -4.11 11.89 -5.01
C ARG A 21 -5.13 11.19 -4.13
N ARG A 22 -5.99 10.37 -4.72
CA ARG A 22 -7.04 9.66 -3.97
C ARG A 22 -6.47 8.59 -3.07
N VAL A 23 -5.48 7.84 -3.55
CA VAL A 23 -4.78 6.85 -2.73
C VAL A 23 -4.11 7.53 -1.55
N ALA A 24 -3.39 8.62 -1.79
CA ALA A 24 -2.72 9.36 -0.73
C ALA A 24 -3.72 9.90 0.30
N LYS A 25 -4.87 10.39 -0.15
CA LYS A 25 -5.91 10.91 0.74
C LYS A 25 -6.45 9.80 1.66
N VAL A 26 -6.73 8.64 1.10
CA VAL A 26 -7.19 7.50 1.90
C VAL A 26 -6.14 7.13 2.95
N CYS A 27 -4.88 7.02 2.55
CA CYS A 27 -3.81 6.71 3.49
C CYS A 27 -3.70 7.77 4.60
N LYS A 28 -3.83 9.05 4.26
CA LYS A 28 -3.77 10.13 5.24
C LYS A 28 -4.90 10.05 6.27
N ASP A 29 -6.06 9.58 5.85
CA ASP A 29 -7.20 9.44 6.76
C ASP A 29 -6.96 8.37 7.83
N TYR A 30 -6.04 7.44 7.59
CA TYR A 30 -5.78 6.32 8.50
C TYR A 30 -4.41 6.35 9.15
N GLY A 31 -3.50 7.15 8.64
CA GLY A 31 -2.14 7.11 9.14
C GLY A 31 -1.32 8.35 8.81
N GLN A 32 -0.01 8.19 8.87
CA GLN A 32 0.95 9.27 8.71
C GLN A 32 1.92 8.95 7.59
N ARG A 33 2.16 9.94 6.72
CA ARG A 33 3.14 9.80 5.65
C ARG A 33 4.55 9.78 6.23
N VAL A 34 5.35 8.81 5.79
CA VAL A 34 6.77 8.73 6.18
C VAL A 34 7.69 8.95 4.98
N GLN A 35 7.21 8.65 3.78
CA GLN A 35 7.85 8.97 2.50
C GLN A 35 6.77 9.28 1.48
N TYR A 36 7.14 9.69 0.28
CA TYR A 36 6.17 10.12 -0.73
C TYR A 36 5.00 9.18 -0.90
N SER A 37 5.29 7.89 -1.03
CA SER A 37 4.26 6.88 -1.27
C SER A 37 4.28 5.78 -0.21
N VAL A 38 4.68 6.14 1.02
CA VAL A 38 4.73 5.22 2.15
C VAL A 38 4.06 5.86 3.35
N PHE A 39 3.12 5.12 3.93
CA PHE A 39 2.38 5.56 5.11
C PHE A 39 2.45 4.52 6.22
N GLU A 40 2.54 5.00 7.45
CA GLU A 40 2.43 4.18 8.65
C GLU A 40 1.05 4.35 9.23
N CYS A 41 0.40 3.22 9.52
CA CYS A 41 -0.96 3.22 10.08
C CYS A 41 -1.03 2.32 11.29
N ILE A 42 -1.71 2.79 12.34
CA ILE A 42 -2.05 1.96 13.48
C ILE A 42 -3.56 1.77 13.42
N VAL A 43 -3.99 0.54 13.16
CA VAL A 43 -5.39 0.23 12.90
C VAL A 43 -5.78 -1.07 13.57
N ASP A 44 -7.06 -1.20 13.90
CA ASP A 44 -7.61 -2.48 14.30
C ASP A 44 -8.01 -3.29 13.06
N PRO A 45 -8.37 -4.58 13.21
CA PRO A 45 -8.74 -5.40 12.05
C PRO A 45 -9.93 -4.85 11.24
N ALA A 46 -10.90 -4.24 11.87
CA ALA A 46 -12.05 -3.67 11.16
C ALA A 46 -11.65 -2.43 10.35
N GLN A 47 -10.82 -1.58 10.94
CA GLN A 47 -10.27 -0.42 10.24
C GLN A 47 -9.40 -0.84 9.07
N LEU A 48 -8.58 -1.87 9.26
CA LEU A 48 -7.72 -2.39 8.19
C LEU A 48 -8.56 -2.87 7.02
N ALA A 49 -9.62 -3.61 7.26
CA ALA A 49 -10.51 -4.09 6.20
C ALA A 49 -11.08 -2.93 5.40
N LYS A 50 -11.55 -1.89 6.07
CA LYS A 50 -12.09 -0.70 5.40
C LYS A 50 -11.02 0.04 4.60
N LEU A 51 -9.84 0.18 5.19
CA LEU A 51 -8.71 0.84 4.53
C LEU A 51 -8.33 0.11 3.26
N LYS A 52 -8.19 -1.21 3.32
CA LYS A 52 -7.85 -2.03 2.15
C LYS A 52 -8.92 -1.90 1.06
N ASP A 53 -10.19 -2.00 1.42
CA ASP A 53 -11.28 -1.89 0.46
C ASP A 53 -11.25 -0.53 -0.25
N LYS A 54 -11.05 0.54 0.50
CA LYS A 54 -10.98 1.88 -0.09
C LYS A 54 -9.79 2.02 -1.03
N LEU A 55 -8.61 1.53 -0.63
CA LEU A 55 -7.42 1.62 -1.47
C LEU A 55 -7.57 0.80 -2.74
N ILE A 56 -8.06 -0.42 -2.62
CA ILE A 56 -8.25 -1.30 -3.78
C ILE A 56 -9.24 -0.69 -4.77
N SER A 57 -10.27 0.00 -4.26
CA SER A 57 -11.25 0.66 -5.13
C SER A 57 -10.70 1.88 -5.86
N GLU A 58 -9.61 2.47 -5.36
CA GLU A 58 -9.05 3.68 -5.96
C GLU A 58 -7.99 3.39 -7.02
N ILE A 59 -7.36 2.23 -7.00
CA ILE A 59 -6.29 1.90 -7.95
C ILE A 59 -6.83 1.24 -9.21
N ASP A 60 -6.00 1.27 -10.24
CA ASP A 60 -6.18 0.44 -11.42
C ASP A 60 -5.26 -0.79 -11.24
N PRO A 61 -5.81 -1.99 -11.00
CA PRO A 61 -4.98 -3.16 -10.68
C PRO A 61 -4.08 -3.61 -11.83
N LYS A 62 -4.33 -3.14 -13.05
CA LYS A 62 -3.49 -3.44 -14.20
C LYS A 62 -2.29 -2.51 -14.31
N LYS A 63 -2.32 -1.36 -13.65
CA LYS A 63 -1.31 -0.31 -13.80
C LYS A 63 -0.65 0.05 -12.48
N ASP A 64 -1.37 -0.06 -11.39
CA ASP A 64 -0.93 0.40 -10.08
C ASP A 64 -0.67 -0.78 -9.16
N SER A 65 0.07 -0.54 -8.07
CA SER A 65 0.31 -1.57 -7.06
C SER A 65 0.21 -1.00 -5.67
N LEU A 66 -0.18 -1.87 -4.73
CA LEU A 66 -0.22 -1.60 -3.31
C LEU A 66 0.53 -2.72 -2.60
N ARG A 67 1.20 -2.36 -1.51
CA ARG A 67 1.82 -3.33 -0.61
C ARG A 67 1.50 -2.97 0.82
N PHE A 68 1.14 -3.99 1.57
CA PHE A 68 0.84 -3.87 3.00
C PHE A 68 1.85 -4.70 3.76
N TYR A 69 2.61 -4.04 4.63
CA TYR A 69 3.60 -4.69 5.47
C TYR A 69 3.06 -4.71 6.89
N TYR A 70 2.77 -5.89 7.40
CA TYR A 70 2.25 -6.06 8.76
C TYR A 70 3.44 -6.23 9.69
N LEU A 71 3.76 -5.19 10.43
CA LEU A 71 4.97 -5.15 11.23
C LEU A 71 4.80 -5.87 12.55
N GLY A 72 5.80 -6.68 12.89
CA GLY A 72 5.81 -7.53 14.07
C GLY A 72 6.66 -8.76 13.82
N SER A 73 6.55 -9.76 14.69
CA SER A 73 7.23 -11.05 14.48
C SER A 73 6.67 -11.72 13.22
N ASN A 74 7.52 -12.47 12.51
CA ASN A 74 7.15 -13.15 11.26
C ASN A 74 6.76 -12.20 10.13
N TRP A 75 7.39 -11.06 10.05
CA TRP A 75 7.11 -10.07 9.02
C TRP A 75 7.20 -10.65 7.60
N GLN A 76 8.00 -11.68 7.37
CA GLN A 76 8.17 -12.32 6.07
C GLN A 76 6.87 -12.89 5.51
N HIS A 77 5.98 -13.30 6.39
CA HIS A 77 4.68 -13.84 6.02
C HIS A 77 3.58 -12.78 6.07
N ARG A 78 3.99 -11.54 6.26
CA ARG A 78 3.07 -10.44 6.52
C ARG A 78 3.13 -9.33 5.48
N VAL A 79 3.63 -9.66 4.30
CA VAL A 79 3.61 -8.73 3.18
C VAL A 79 2.52 -9.16 2.21
N GLU A 80 1.65 -8.23 1.89
CA GLU A 80 0.58 -8.46 0.94
C GLU A 80 0.73 -7.51 -0.22
N HIS A 81 0.74 -8.04 -1.44
CA HIS A 81 0.85 -7.26 -2.66
C HIS A 81 -0.47 -7.26 -3.41
N VAL A 82 -0.87 -6.11 -3.90
CA VAL A 82 -2.04 -5.94 -4.77
C VAL A 82 -1.64 -5.08 -5.96
N GLY A 83 -1.87 -5.58 -7.15
CA GLY A 83 -1.68 -4.79 -8.35
C GLY A 83 -0.67 -5.36 -9.32
N ALA A 84 -0.23 -4.51 -10.25
CA ALA A 84 0.49 -4.93 -11.46
C ALA A 84 1.94 -5.33 -11.23
N LYS A 85 2.60 -4.77 -10.22
CA LYS A 85 4.03 -5.05 -10.02
C LYS A 85 4.25 -6.42 -9.42
N GLU A 86 5.34 -7.06 -9.87
CA GLU A 86 5.73 -8.33 -9.30
C GLU A 86 6.03 -8.21 -7.81
N PRO A 87 5.64 -9.18 -7.00
CA PRO A 87 6.03 -9.21 -5.60
C PRO A 87 7.54 -9.32 -5.46
N PHE A 88 8.06 -8.90 -4.31
CA PHE A 88 9.45 -9.12 -3.99
C PHE A 88 9.80 -10.60 -4.07
N ASP A 89 10.98 -10.88 -4.63
CA ASP A 89 11.59 -12.18 -4.49
C ASP A 89 12.00 -12.34 -3.02
N GLN A 90 11.27 -13.20 -2.31
CA GLN A 90 11.51 -13.42 -0.89
C GLN A 90 12.78 -14.19 -0.60
N GLU A 91 13.38 -14.78 -1.62
CA GLU A 91 14.67 -15.46 -1.50
C GLU A 91 15.83 -14.50 -1.69
N GLY A 92 15.57 -13.33 -2.29
CA GLY A 92 16.58 -12.31 -2.44
C GLY A 92 16.79 -11.53 -1.14
N PRO A 93 17.90 -10.81 -1.04
CA PRO A 93 18.11 -9.95 0.12
C PRO A 93 17.04 -8.88 0.17
N LEU A 94 16.43 -8.73 1.31
CA LEU A 94 15.52 -7.63 1.52
C LEU A 94 16.35 -6.40 1.77
N ILE A 95 16.35 -5.51 0.81
CA ILE A 95 17.03 -4.24 0.95
C ILE A 95 16.06 -3.26 1.58
N VAL A 96 16.37 -2.91 2.78
CA VAL A 96 15.53 -2.01 3.55
C VAL A 96 16.16 -0.64 3.52
#